data_c15ca52b121862b14e28c728a322273c
#
_entry.id   c15ca52b121862b14e28c728a322273c
#
_cell.length_a   1.000
_cell.length_b   1.000
_cell.length_c   1.000
_cell.angle_alpha   90.00
_cell.angle_beta   90.00
_cell.angle_gamma   90.00
#
_symmetry.space_group_name_H-M   'P 1'
#
loop_
_entity.id
_entity.type
_entity.pdbx_description
1 polymer ?
#
loop_
_entity_poly.entity_id
_entity_poly.type
_entity_poly.pdbx_seq_one_letter_code
_entity_poly.pdbx_strand_id
1 'polypeptide(L)'
;MFGARWQTSSVSSEPLRYLALGDSYTTCTGASGPARSWPAIVGKRLEALAGREVEVTNPAVNGFTALDLIDKELGFIKSLEPGLVTVLIGVNDLVRGRETDQYRASLVTIYDEVATLELPLGRALAISIPNWSVVPAAREYGDPEEIRHLTDTFNDIAKEEAEARGFKWVDVTAASISGLGTAGWISPDGLHPGDRQYAAWAEVIWHGIRQGWE
;
A
#
# COMPACT_ATOMS: atom_id res chain seq x y z
N MET A 1 -28.54 -45.95 11.25
CA MET A 1 -27.36 -45.50 10.49
C MET A 1 -27.63 -44.10 9.96
N PHE A 2 -27.12 -43.08 10.65
CA PHE A 2 -27.20 -41.70 10.17
C PHE A 2 -25.87 -41.37 9.49
N GLY A 3 -25.92 -41.23 8.14
CA GLY A 3 -24.79 -40.81 7.35
C GLY A 3 -24.60 -39.30 7.49
N ALA A 4 -23.54 -38.86 8.17
CA ALA A 4 -23.11 -37.49 8.16
C ALA A 4 -22.65 -37.11 6.74
N ARG A 5 -23.42 -36.26 6.07
CA ARG A 5 -22.98 -35.59 4.84
C ARG A 5 -21.92 -34.56 5.23
N TRP A 6 -20.69 -34.80 4.90
CA TRP A 6 -19.65 -33.80 4.90
C TRP A 6 -19.98 -32.83 3.76
N GLN A 7 -20.41 -31.61 4.10
CA GLN A 7 -20.47 -30.53 3.11
C GLN A 7 -19.01 -30.11 2.84
N THR A 8 -18.48 -30.54 1.71
CA THR A 8 -17.28 -29.92 1.14
C THR A 8 -17.68 -28.50 0.72
N SER A 9 -17.24 -27.50 1.51
CA SER A 9 -17.31 -26.10 1.08
C SER A 9 -16.50 -26.01 -0.23
N SER A 10 -17.19 -25.78 -1.34
CA SER A 10 -16.54 -25.51 -2.62
C SER A 10 -15.70 -24.23 -2.43
N VAL A 11 -14.38 -24.36 -2.51
CA VAL A 11 -13.49 -23.21 -2.68
C VAL A 11 -14.00 -22.48 -3.90
N SER A 12 -14.32 -21.19 -3.76
CA SER A 12 -14.75 -20.35 -4.89
C SER A 12 -13.72 -20.44 -6.00
N SER A 13 -14.14 -20.82 -7.21
CA SER A 13 -13.28 -20.91 -8.38
C SER A 13 -12.89 -19.54 -8.95
N GLU A 14 -13.53 -18.47 -8.47
CA GLU A 14 -13.23 -17.11 -8.93
C GLU A 14 -11.95 -16.59 -8.26
N PRO A 15 -11.10 -15.87 -9.03
CA PRO A 15 -9.89 -15.27 -8.49
C PRO A 15 -10.23 -14.25 -7.39
N LEU A 16 -9.34 -14.14 -6.42
CA LEU A 16 -9.38 -13.06 -5.44
C LEU A 16 -8.81 -11.80 -6.08
N ARG A 17 -9.61 -10.75 -6.14
CA ARG A 17 -9.16 -9.47 -6.69
C ARG A 17 -8.50 -8.64 -5.60
N TYR A 18 -7.25 -8.26 -5.84
CA TYR A 18 -6.46 -7.39 -4.99
C TYR A 18 -6.20 -6.06 -5.71
N LEU A 19 -6.67 -4.95 -5.12
CA LEU A 19 -6.50 -3.59 -5.64
C LEU A 19 -5.44 -2.85 -4.81
N ALA A 20 -4.35 -2.41 -5.47
CA ALA A 20 -3.27 -1.64 -4.85
C ALA A 20 -3.31 -0.20 -5.38
N LEU A 21 -3.80 0.74 -4.57
CA LEU A 21 -3.95 2.16 -4.89
C LEU A 21 -2.73 2.95 -4.40
N GLY A 22 -2.33 3.98 -5.16
CA GLY A 22 -1.25 4.85 -4.71
C GLY A 22 -0.47 5.58 -5.80
N ASP A 23 0.82 5.78 -5.56
CA ASP A 23 1.73 6.53 -6.40
C ASP A 23 2.95 5.71 -6.86
N SER A 24 4.11 6.37 -7.05
CA SER A 24 5.37 5.72 -7.45
C SER A 24 5.81 4.61 -6.50
N TYR A 25 5.47 4.68 -5.23
CA TYR A 25 5.78 3.64 -4.26
C TYR A 25 4.90 2.39 -4.43
N THR A 26 3.73 2.54 -5.00
CA THR A 26 2.82 1.42 -5.32
C THR A 26 3.07 0.86 -6.71
N THR A 27 3.38 1.71 -7.72
CA THR A 27 3.91 1.21 -9.01
C THR A 27 5.25 0.51 -8.85
N CYS A 28 5.93 0.77 -7.72
CA CYS A 28 7.29 0.34 -7.44
C CYS A 28 8.31 0.87 -8.46
N THR A 29 8.26 2.20 -8.73
CA THR A 29 9.28 2.89 -9.50
C THR A 29 10.66 2.58 -8.92
N GLY A 30 11.61 2.19 -9.77
CA GLY A 30 12.96 1.76 -9.33
C GLY A 30 13.13 0.25 -9.17
N ALA A 31 12.05 -0.53 -9.15
CA ALA A 31 12.15 -1.98 -9.21
C ALA A 31 12.65 -2.47 -10.57
N SER A 32 13.42 -3.56 -10.59
CA SER A 32 13.99 -4.13 -11.81
C SER A 32 12.96 -4.82 -12.72
N GLY A 33 11.74 -4.98 -12.26
CA GLY A 33 10.62 -5.54 -13.03
C GLY A 33 9.37 -5.78 -12.20
N PRO A 34 8.22 -6.03 -12.85
CA PRO A 34 6.92 -6.14 -12.19
C PRO A 34 6.87 -7.18 -11.06
N ALA A 35 7.55 -8.31 -11.22
CA ALA A 35 7.60 -9.36 -10.20
C ALA A 35 8.38 -8.97 -8.93
N ARG A 36 9.10 -7.86 -8.95
CA ARG A 36 9.84 -7.30 -7.82
C ARG A 36 9.05 -6.23 -7.06
N SER A 37 7.89 -5.86 -7.57
CA SER A 37 6.99 -4.93 -6.87
C SER A 37 6.41 -5.58 -5.62
N TRP A 38 6.27 -4.78 -4.54
CA TRP A 38 5.67 -5.31 -3.31
C TRP A 38 4.22 -5.79 -3.50
N PRO A 39 3.35 -5.16 -4.34
CA PRO A 39 2.01 -5.70 -4.57
C PRO A 39 2.03 -7.08 -5.23
N ALA A 40 2.93 -7.31 -6.20
CA ALA A 40 3.07 -8.62 -6.84
C ALA A 40 3.59 -9.70 -5.87
N ILE A 41 4.58 -9.36 -5.04
CA ILE A 41 5.11 -10.28 -4.00
C ILE A 41 4.00 -10.66 -3.01
N VAL A 42 3.25 -9.68 -2.54
CA VAL A 42 2.11 -9.88 -1.63
C VAL A 42 1.01 -10.71 -2.29
N GLY A 43 0.64 -10.38 -3.52
CA GLY A 43 -0.37 -11.12 -4.29
C GLY A 43 -0.02 -12.61 -4.42
N LYS A 44 1.24 -12.92 -4.74
CA LYS A 44 1.70 -14.31 -4.84
C LYS A 44 1.66 -15.06 -3.50
N ARG A 45 1.93 -14.39 -2.39
CA ARG A 45 1.81 -14.99 -1.05
C ARG A 45 0.36 -15.21 -0.65
N LEU A 46 -0.49 -14.25 -1.01
CA LEU A 46 -1.92 -14.35 -0.76
C LEU A 46 -2.55 -15.50 -1.57
N GLU A 47 -2.10 -15.71 -2.82
CA GLU A 47 -2.49 -16.84 -3.64
C GLU A 47 -2.18 -18.20 -2.95
N ALA A 48 -0.96 -18.31 -2.40
CA ALA A 48 -0.56 -19.51 -1.66
C ALA A 48 -1.37 -19.71 -0.36
N LEU A 49 -1.74 -18.63 0.33
CA LEU A 49 -2.53 -18.70 1.56
C LEU A 49 -4.01 -18.99 1.27
N ALA A 50 -4.58 -18.32 0.27
CA ALA A 50 -6.00 -18.44 -0.07
C ALA A 50 -6.33 -19.73 -0.85
N GLY A 51 -5.33 -20.41 -1.41
CA GLY A 51 -5.50 -21.63 -2.22
C GLY A 51 -6.25 -21.39 -3.52
N ARG A 52 -6.26 -20.16 -4.03
CA ARG A 52 -6.90 -19.75 -5.29
C ARG A 52 -6.12 -18.60 -5.93
N GLU A 53 -6.31 -18.41 -7.23
CA GLU A 53 -5.69 -17.34 -8.01
C GLU A 53 -5.95 -15.98 -7.38
N VAL A 54 -4.94 -15.09 -7.46
CA VAL A 54 -5.02 -13.69 -7.00
C VAL A 54 -4.70 -12.76 -8.17
N GLU A 55 -5.71 -12.02 -8.60
CA GLU A 55 -5.54 -10.97 -9.61
C GLU A 55 -5.17 -9.66 -8.95
N VAL A 56 -3.93 -9.20 -9.16
CA VAL A 56 -3.44 -7.91 -8.65
C VAL A 56 -3.68 -6.83 -9.68
N THR A 57 -4.55 -5.86 -9.36
CA THR A 57 -4.73 -4.63 -10.13
C THR A 57 -4.00 -3.50 -9.42
N ASN A 58 -3.10 -2.86 -10.15
CA ASN A 58 -2.31 -1.71 -9.66
C ASN A 58 -2.45 -0.54 -10.64
N PRO A 59 -3.44 0.34 -10.44
CA PRO A 59 -3.67 1.51 -11.29
C PRO A 59 -2.80 2.72 -10.93
N ALA A 60 -1.97 2.60 -9.87
CA ALA A 60 -1.14 3.67 -9.37
C ALA A 60 -0.21 4.26 -10.46
N VAL A 61 0.06 5.54 -10.36
CA VAL A 61 0.91 6.25 -11.32
C VAL A 61 1.96 7.09 -10.60
N ASN A 62 3.17 7.07 -11.14
CA ASN A 62 4.27 7.88 -10.63
C ASN A 62 3.87 9.37 -10.55
N GLY A 63 4.09 9.99 -9.40
CA GLY A 63 3.79 11.40 -9.16
C GLY A 63 2.35 11.71 -8.73
N PHE A 64 1.47 10.73 -8.63
CA PHE A 64 0.10 10.96 -8.17
C PHE A 64 0.04 11.50 -6.74
N THR A 65 -0.80 12.51 -6.54
CA THR A 65 -1.26 13.00 -5.25
C THR A 65 -2.52 12.28 -4.80
N ALA A 66 -2.96 12.52 -3.58
CA ALA A 66 -4.24 12.01 -3.10
C ALA A 66 -5.44 12.49 -3.96
N LEU A 67 -5.37 13.69 -4.55
CA LEU A 67 -6.39 14.17 -5.50
C LEU A 67 -6.36 13.41 -6.82
N ASP A 68 -5.17 13.11 -7.34
CA ASP A 68 -5.03 12.32 -8.56
C ASP A 68 -5.58 10.90 -8.36
N LEU A 69 -5.32 10.28 -7.18
CA LEU A 69 -5.88 9.00 -6.81
C LEU A 69 -7.42 9.06 -6.79
N ILE A 70 -8.02 10.08 -6.19
CA ILE A 70 -9.48 10.26 -6.18
C ILE A 70 -10.04 10.30 -7.60
N ASP A 71 -9.42 11.07 -8.48
CA ASP A 71 -9.91 11.28 -9.84
C ASP A 71 -9.69 10.07 -10.77
N LYS A 72 -8.58 9.34 -10.60
CA LYS A 72 -8.12 8.32 -11.56
C LYS A 72 -8.24 6.88 -11.06
N GLU A 73 -8.18 6.65 -9.76
CA GLU A 73 -8.06 5.30 -9.23
C GLU A 73 -9.32 4.81 -8.50
N LEU A 74 -10.10 5.68 -7.84
CA LEU A 74 -11.28 5.24 -7.07
C LEU A 74 -12.33 4.53 -7.92
N GLY A 75 -12.40 4.83 -9.22
CA GLY A 75 -13.31 4.14 -10.13
C GLY A 75 -13.08 2.63 -10.22
N PHE A 76 -11.88 2.15 -9.92
CA PHE A 76 -11.55 0.72 -9.88
C PHE A 76 -12.24 -0.02 -8.74
N ILE A 77 -12.58 0.64 -7.63
CA ILE A 77 -13.28 0.05 -6.49
C ILE A 77 -14.61 -0.55 -6.95
N LYS A 78 -15.42 0.23 -7.65
CA LYS A 78 -16.73 -0.21 -8.14
C LYS A 78 -16.65 -1.21 -9.28
N SER A 79 -15.65 -1.08 -10.16
CA SER A 79 -15.53 -1.93 -11.34
C SER A 79 -14.97 -3.32 -11.04
N LEU A 80 -14.13 -3.44 -10.00
CA LEU A 80 -13.43 -4.68 -9.67
C LEU A 80 -14.07 -5.43 -8.50
N GLU A 81 -14.79 -4.75 -7.61
CA GLU A 81 -15.28 -5.33 -6.34
C GLU A 81 -14.17 -6.14 -5.64
N PRO A 82 -13.05 -5.50 -5.25
CA PRO A 82 -11.88 -6.20 -4.74
C PRO A 82 -12.16 -6.84 -3.37
N GLY A 83 -11.53 -7.97 -3.11
CA GLY A 83 -11.56 -8.65 -1.81
C GLY A 83 -10.39 -8.27 -0.89
N LEU A 84 -9.44 -7.47 -1.39
CA LEU A 84 -8.33 -6.85 -0.65
C LEU A 84 -8.02 -5.49 -1.29
N VAL A 85 -7.85 -4.46 -0.45
CA VAL A 85 -7.41 -3.13 -0.89
C VAL A 85 -6.23 -2.66 -0.04
N THR A 86 -5.20 -2.11 -0.68
CA THR A 86 -4.12 -1.40 -0.02
C THR A 86 -4.02 0.02 -0.57
N VAL A 87 -3.73 1.00 0.29
CA VAL A 87 -3.56 2.41 -0.09
C VAL A 87 -2.24 2.91 0.47
N LEU A 88 -1.34 3.39 -0.42
CA LEU A 88 -0.10 4.09 -0.06
C LEU A 88 -0.01 5.35 -0.90
N ILE A 89 -0.28 6.51 -0.30
CA ILE A 89 -0.35 7.80 -0.98
C ILE A 89 0.04 8.95 -0.04
N GLY A 90 0.52 10.05 -0.58
CA GLY A 90 0.70 11.30 0.16
C GLY A 90 2.09 11.92 0.05
N VAL A 91 3.11 11.19 -0.40
CA VAL A 91 4.45 11.79 -0.54
C VAL A 91 4.46 12.94 -1.54
N ASN A 92 3.69 12.83 -2.63
CA ASN A 92 3.61 13.91 -3.63
C ASN A 92 2.77 15.09 -3.15
N ASP A 93 1.81 14.88 -2.26
CA ASP A 93 1.08 15.95 -1.58
C ASP A 93 2.06 16.74 -0.69
N LEU A 94 2.87 16.04 0.12
CA LEU A 94 3.90 16.63 0.97
C LEU A 94 4.92 17.43 0.16
N VAL A 95 5.51 16.83 -0.88
CA VAL A 95 6.53 17.46 -1.72
C VAL A 95 6.00 18.69 -2.45
N ARG A 96 4.71 18.73 -2.79
CA ARG A 96 4.06 19.88 -3.42
C ARG A 96 3.57 20.91 -2.41
N GLY A 97 3.88 20.75 -1.12
CA GLY A 97 3.54 21.70 -0.06
C GLY A 97 2.04 21.79 0.22
N ARG A 98 1.33 20.67 0.07
CA ARG A 98 -0.10 20.64 0.36
C ARG A 98 -0.35 20.75 1.87
N GLU A 99 -1.32 21.57 2.25
CA GLU A 99 -1.70 21.74 3.64
C GLU A 99 -2.26 20.43 4.23
N THR A 100 -1.96 20.18 5.50
CA THR A 100 -2.35 18.94 6.20
C THR A 100 -3.86 18.73 6.22
N ASP A 101 -4.66 19.78 6.38
CA ASP A 101 -6.12 19.68 6.35
C ASP A 101 -6.68 19.28 4.98
N GLN A 102 -6.02 19.75 3.92
CA GLN A 102 -6.39 19.38 2.54
C GLN A 102 -6.04 17.92 2.25
N TYR A 103 -4.87 17.46 2.74
CA TYR A 103 -4.48 16.05 2.66
C TYR A 103 -5.44 15.16 3.43
N ARG A 104 -5.77 15.52 4.68
CA ARG A 104 -6.77 14.83 5.51
C ARG A 104 -8.10 14.70 4.78
N ALA A 105 -8.62 15.78 4.21
CA ALA A 105 -9.89 15.77 3.49
C ALA A 105 -9.87 14.81 2.29
N SER A 106 -8.73 14.68 1.61
CA SER A 106 -8.58 13.72 0.52
C SER A 106 -8.53 12.28 1.03
N LEU A 107 -7.83 12.01 2.14
CA LEU A 107 -7.80 10.68 2.76
C LEU A 107 -9.19 10.25 3.23
N VAL A 108 -9.96 11.17 3.83
CA VAL A 108 -11.36 10.93 4.19
C VAL A 108 -12.13 10.44 2.96
N THR A 109 -12.04 11.14 1.83
CA THR A 109 -12.72 10.76 0.58
C THR A 109 -12.27 9.38 0.09
N ILE A 110 -10.96 9.10 0.09
CA ILE A 110 -10.39 7.82 -0.37
C ILE A 110 -10.85 6.67 0.52
N TYR A 111 -10.71 6.84 1.83
CA TYR A 111 -10.99 5.77 2.78
C TYR A 111 -12.49 5.52 2.95
N ASP A 112 -13.34 6.56 2.85
CA ASP A 112 -14.79 6.41 2.83
C ASP A 112 -15.23 5.58 1.62
N GLU A 113 -14.67 5.82 0.42
CA GLU A 113 -14.99 5.03 -0.77
C GLU A 113 -14.54 3.57 -0.60
N VAL A 114 -13.34 3.32 -0.07
CA VAL A 114 -12.87 1.95 0.23
C VAL A 114 -13.75 1.28 1.29
N ALA A 115 -14.22 2.02 2.29
CA ALA A 115 -15.09 1.49 3.34
C ALA A 115 -16.46 1.03 2.80
N THR A 116 -16.93 1.58 1.66
CA THR A 116 -18.17 1.11 1.02
C THR A 116 -18.14 -0.35 0.59
N LEU A 117 -16.95 -0.95 0.49
CA LEU A 117 -16.78 -2.37 0.15
C LEU A 117 -17.15 -3.31 1.29
N GLU A 118 -17.30 -2.79 2.52
CA GLU A 118 -17.61 -3.59 3.73
C GLU A 118 -16.70 -4.82 3.87
N LEU A 119 -15.41 -4.65 3.56
CA LEU A 119 -14.45 -5.75 3.59
C LEU A 119 -14.28 -6.31 5.00
N PRO A 120 -14.06 -7.63 5.14
CA PRO A 120 -13.68 -8.21 6.42
C PRO A 120 -12.48 -7.50 7.04
N LEU A 121 -12.42 -7.50 8.37
CA LEU A 121 -11.32 -6.88 9.12
C LEU A 121 -9.96 -7.35 8.61
N GLY A 122 -9.03 -6.41 8.41
CA GLY A 122 -7.69 -6.69 7.90
C GLY A 122 -7.58 -6.85 6.38
N ARG A 123 -8.67 -6.57 5.62
CA ARG A 123 -8.66 -6.60 4.15
C ARG A 123 -8.71 -5.22 3.50
N ALA A 124 -8.81 -4.17 4.28
CA ALA A 124 -8.51 -2.80 3.89
C ALA A 124 -7.29 -2.33 4.69
N LEU A 125 -6.22 -1.95 4.02
CA LEU A 125 -4.97 -1.53 4.64
C LEU A 125 -4.56 -0.14 4.14
N ALA A 126 -4.14 0.71 5.08
CA ALA A 126 -3.41 1.92 4.79
C ALA A 126 -1.93 1.72 5.15
N ILE A 127 -1.05 2.10 4.26
CA ILE A 127 0.40 1.90 4.38
C ILE A 127 1.06 3.26 4.53
N SER A 128 2.00 3.39 5.46
CA SER A 128 2.74 4.64 5.68
C SER A 128 3.54 5.07 4.45
N ILE A 129 3.71 6.37 4.27
CA ILE A 129 4.80 6.92 3.47
C ILE A 129 6.11 6.43 4.10
N PRO A 130 7.07 5.91 3.32
CA PRO A 130 8.35 5.44 3.86
C PRO A 130 9.19 6.59 4.41
N ASN A 131 10.18 6.30 5.25
CA ASN A 131 11.18 7.31 5.60
C ASN A 131 12.15 7.52 4.42
N TRP A 132 11.83 8.49 3.58
CA TRP A 132 12.62 8.87 2.42
C TRP A 132 13.59 10.03 2.66
N SER A 133 13.57 10.63 3.85
CA SER A 133 14.46 11.76 4.22
C SER A 133 15.96 11.41 4.16
N VAL A 134 16.28 10.13 4.21
CA VAL A 134 17.66 9.60 4.25
C VAL A 134 18.22 9.20 2.89
N VAL A 135 17.39 9.25 1.81
CA VAL A 135 17.88 8.89 0.48
C VAL A 135 18.69 10.03 -0.15
N PRO A 136 19.63 9.74 -1.08
CA PRO A 136 20.52 10.75 -1.66
C PRO A 136 19.79 11.96 -2.24
N ALA A 137 18.71 11.74 -2.99
CA ALA A 137 17.97 12.81 -3.67
C ALA A 137 17.05 13.61 -2.72
N ALA A 138 16.82 13.19 -1.48
CA ALA A 138 15.93 13.90 -0.54
C ALA A 138 16.34 15.38 -0.35
N ARG A 139 17.65 15.67 -0.37
CA ARG A 139 18.17 17.03 -0.23
C ARG A 139 17.77 18.00 -1.35
N GLU A 140 17.31 17.50 -2.47
CA GLU A 140 16.76 18.31 -3.57
C GLU A 140 15.37 18.86 -3.23
N TYR A 141 14.70 18.27 -2.25
CA TYR A 141 13.35 18.62 -1.82
C TYR A 141 13.32 19.42 -0.52
N GLY A 142 14.42 19.49 0.23
CA GLY A 142 14.51 20.26 1.46
C GLY A 142 15.50 19.71 2.48
N ASP A 143 15.41 20.22 3.72
CA ASP A 143 16.17 19.70 4.83
C ASP A 143 15.67 18.30 5.24
N PRO A 144 16.57 17.32 5.42
CA PRO A 144 16.17 15.95 5.77
C PRO A 144 15.39 15.85 7.10
N GLU A 145 15.68 16.71 8.10
CA GLU A 145 14.91 16.69 9.36
C GLU A 145 13.49 17.23 9.16
N GLU A 146 13.34 18.29 8.37
CA GLU A 146 12.02 18.84 8.02
C GLU A 146 11.21 17.82 7.20
N ILE A 147 11.83 17.19 6.19
CA ILE A 147 11.21 16.13 5.40
C ILE A 147 10.73 14.99 6.30
N ARG A 148 11.55 14.54 7.25
CA ARG A 148 11.18 13.49 8.19
C ARG A 148 9.99 13.91 9.04
N HIS A 149 10.04 15.09 9.63
CA HIS A 149 8.95 15.60 10.48
C HIS A 149 7.63 15.74 9.72
N LEU A 150 7.67 16.28 8.50
CA LEU A 150 6.48 16.37 7.65
C LEU A 150 5.95 14.98 7.26
N THR A 151 6.85 14.03 6.95
CA THR A 151 6.47 12.65 6.65
C THR A 151 5.77 11.99 7.85
N ASP A 152 6.32 12.17 9.04
CA ASP A 152 5.72 11.67 10.28
C ASP A 152 4.32 12.28 10.49
N THR A 153 4.17 13.60 10.30
CA THR A 153 2.89 14.29 10.39
C THR A 153 1.84 13.75 9.41
N PHE A 154 2.23 13.55 8.15
CA PHE A 154 1.33 12.99 7.13
C PHE A 154 0.95 11.53 7.44
N ASN A 155 1.90 10.75 7.97
CA ASN A 155 1.64 9.38 8.40
C ASN A 155 0.70 9.31 9.60
N ASP A 156 0.85 10.21 10.58
CA ASP A 156 -0.06 10.29 11.74
C ASP A 156 -1.50 10.59 11.28
N ILE A 157 -1.68 11.53 10.35
CA ILE A 157 -2.98 11.84 9.76
C ILE A 157 -3.56 10.61 9.04
N ALA A 158 -2.75 9.95 8.20
CA ALA A 158 -3.20 8.79 7.45
C ALA A 158 -3.57 7.62 8.36
N LYS A 159 -2.80 7.40 9.43
CA LYS A 159 -3.08 6.41 10.44
C LYS A 159 -4.39 6.68 11.17
N GLU A 160 -4.59 7.90 11.65
CA GLU A 160 -5.80 8.32 12.37
C GLU A 160 -7.05 8.09 11.52
N GLU A 161 -7.04 8.55 10.26
CA GLU A 161 -8.17 8.38 9.35
C GLU A 161 -8.43 6.93 8.95
N ALA A 162 -7.38 6.12 8.82
CA ALA A 162 -7.48 4.70 8.51
C ALA A 162 -8.08 3.91 9.69
N GLU A 163 -7.55 4.12 10.89
CA GLU A 163 -8.00 3.43 12.11
C GLU A 163 -9.45 3.80 12.47
N ALA A 164 -9.86 5.05 12.23
CA ALA A 164 -11.25 5.50 12.42
C ALA A 164 -12.27 4.71 11.56
N ARG A 165 -11.82 4.12 10.46
CA ARG A 165 -12.63 3.29 9.53
C ARG A 165 -12.39 1.80 9.67
N GLY A 166 -11.64 1.37 10.69
CA GLY A 166 -11.31 -0.04 10.92
C GLY A 166 -10.28 -0.62 9.95
N PHE A 167 -9.56 0.23 9.22
CA PHE A 167 -8.48 -0.23 8.35
C PHE A 167 -7.27 -0.67 9.17
N LYS A 168 -6.54 -1.62 8.66
CA LYS A 168 -5.25 -2.01 9.23
C LYS A 168 -4.19 -0.98 8.85
N TRP A 169 -3.59 -0.33 9.84
CA TRP A 169 -2.39 0.48 9.60
C TRP A 169 -1.15 -0.41 9.48
N VAL A 170 -0.34 -0.15 8.45
CA VAL A 170 0.93 -0.85 8.20
C VAL A 170 2.04 0.17 8.05
N ASP A 171 2.95 0.19 9.01
CA ASP A 171 4.08 1.11 9.03
C ASP A 171 5.32 0.48 8.39
N VAL A 172 5.77 1.04 7.25
CA VAL A 172 6.97 0.61 6.53
C VAL A 172 8.19 1.51 6.79
N THR A 173 8.07 2.53 7.66
CA THR A 173 9.16 3.52 7.90
C THR A 173 10.45 2.86 8.39
N ALA A 174 10.35 1.96 9.38
CA ALA A 174 11.52 1.23 9.87
C ALA A 174 12.10 0.28 8.80
N ALA A 175 11.25 -0.39 8.04
CA ALA A 175 11.67 -1.26 6.96
C ALA A 175 12.38 -0.47 5.84
N SER A 176 11.96 0.76 5.56
CA SER A 176 12.54 1.60 4.50
C SER A 176 14.01 1.96 4.74
N ILE A 177 14.45 1.97 5.99
CA ILE A 177 15.84 2.32 6.37
C ILE A 177 16.69 1.12 6.80
N SER A 178 16.10 -0.05 6.98
CA SER A 178 16.76 -1.22 7.60
C SER A 178 17.96 -1.75 6.81
N GLY A 179 18.05 -1.50 5.52
CA GLY A 179 19.12 -1.94 4.63
C GLY A 179 19.91 -0.79 3.98
N LEU A 180 19.88 0.42 4.54
CA LEU A 180 20.66 1.54 4.02
C LEU A 180 22.13 1.18 3.87
N GLY A 181 22.75 1.59 2.75
CA GLY A 181 24.12 1.24 2.39
C GLY A 181 24.25 -0.13 1.69
N THR A 182 23.21 -0.93 1.63
CA THR A 182 23.22 -2.19 0.88
C THR A 182 22.99 -1.93 -0.62
N ALA A 183 23.80 -2.52 -1.48
CA ALA A 183 23.64 -2.41 -2.93
C ALA A 183 22.23 -2.85 -3.38
N GLY A 184 21.54 -2.04 -4.20
CA GLY A 184 20.19 -2.29 -4.66
C GLY A 184 19.10 -2.03 -3.62
N TRP A 185 19.42 -1.32 -2.52
CA TRP A 185 18.43 -0.83 -1.55
C TRP A 185 17.68 0.39 -2.08
N ILE A 186 18.42 1.34 -2.63
CA ILE A 186 17.89 2.51 -3.33
C ILE A 186 18.16 2.29 -4.82
N SER A 187 17.23 2.69 -5.66
CA SER A 187 17.36 2.59 -7.11
C SER A 187 18.43 3.56 -7.65
N PRO A 188 18.89 3.41 -8.90
CA PRO A 188 19.91 4.28 -9.47
C PRO A 188 19.53 5.77 -9.55
N ASP A 189 18.26 6.12 -9.45
CA ASP A 189 17.79 7.51 -9.42
C ASP A 189 18.09 8.22 -8.08
N GLY A 190 18.54 7.47 -7.07
CA GLY A 190 18.87 8.01 -5.76
C GLY A 190 17.66 8.41 -4.90
N LEU A 191 16.43 8.16 -5.36
CA LEU A 191 15.18 8.54 -4.72
C LEU A 191 14.30 7.35 -4.36
N HIS A 192 13.95 6.54 -5.36
CA HIS A 192 13.02 5.44 -5.17
C HIS A 192 13.69 4.18 -4.59
N PRO A 193 12.92 3.33 -3.92
CA PRO A 193 13.42 2.05 -3.47
C PRO A 193 13.90 1.17 -4.62
N GLY A 194 14.91 0.33 -4.33
CA GLY A 194 15.27 -0.79 -5.19
C GLY A 194 14.58 -2.10 -4.77
N ASP A 195 14.84 -3.17 -5.50
CA ASP A 195 14.22 -4.48 -5.30
C ASP A 195 14.26 -4.98 -3.86
N ARG A 196 15.38 -4.76 -3.17
CA ARG A 196 15.58 -5.24 -1.79
C ARG A 196 14.71 -4.49 -0.78
N GLN A 197 14.52 -3.19 -0.98
CA GLN A 197 13.69 -2.39 -0.11
C GLN A 197 12.21 -2.72 -0.33
N TYR A 198 11.78 -2.86 -1.60
CA TYR A 198 10.40 -3.31 -1.89
C TYR A 198 10.12 -4.72 -1.35
N ALA A 199 11.09 -5.62 -1.38
CA ALA A 199 10.96 -6.92 -0.75
C ALA A 199 10.81 -6.81 0.79
N ALA A 200 11.55 -5.92 1.44
CA ALA A 200 11.43 -5.66 2.88
C ALA A 200 10.05 -5.07 3.23
N TRP A 201 9.52 -4.15 2.41
CA TRP A 201 8.16 -3.65 2.59
C TRP A 201 7.11 -4.76 2.42
N ALA A 202 7.29 -5.61 1.41
CA ALA A 202 6.39 -6.74 1.18
C ALA A 202 6.30 -7.67 2.40
N GLU A 203 7.39 -7.87 3.16
CA GLU A 203 7.37 -8.65 4.40
C GLU A 203 6.46 -8.00 5.47
N VAL A 204 6.62 -6.69 5.68
CA VAL A 204 5.84 -5.94 6.67
C VAL A 204 4.36 -5.91 6.28
N ILE A 205 4.08 -5.59 5.01
CA ILE A 205 2.72 -5.54 4.48
C ILE A 205 2.06 -6.92 4.54
N TRP A 206 2.78 -7.96 4.16
CA TRP A 206 2.31 -9.33 4.24
C TRP A 206 1.94 -9.72 5.67
N HIS A 207 2.76 -9.33 6.65
CA HIS A 207 2.46 -9.60 8.06
C HIS A 207 1.14 -8.93 8.50
N GLY A 208 0.87 -7.73 8.02
CA GLY A 208 -0.41 -7.04 8.24
C GLY A 208 -1.60 -7.77 7.60
N ILE A 209 -1.45 -8.20 6.35
CA ILE A 209 -2.51 -8.86 5.57
C ILE A 209 -2.87 -10.23 6.15
N ARG A 210 -1.89 -11.10 6.41
CA ARG A 210 -2.16 -12.48 6.81
C ARG A 210 -3.01 -12.60 8.07
N GLN A 211 -2.93 -11.62 8.98
CA GLN A 211 -3.74 -11.57 10.19
C GLN A 211 -5.25 -11.46 9.92
N GLY A 212 -5.64 -10.90 8.77
CA GLY A 212 -7.04 -10.80 8.33
C GLY A 212 -7.53 -12.04 7.56
N TRP A 213 -6.68 -13.07 7.42
CA TRP A 213 -7.00 -14.34 6.75
C TRP A 213 -6.97 -15.56 7.68
N GLU A 214 -6.39 -15.43 8.87
CA GLU A 214 -6.43 -16.43 9.96
C GLU A 214 -7.74 -16.29 10.74
#